data_0d0bc2af38e8b078b9077b604b182bfb
#
_entry.id   0d0bc2af38e8b078b9077b604b182bfb
#
_cell.length_a   1.000
_cell.length_b   1.000
_cell.length_c   1.000
_cell.angle_alpha   90.00
_cell.angle_beta   90.00
_cell.angle_gamma   90.00
#
_symmetry.space_group_name_H-M   'P 1'
#
loop_
_entity.id
_entity.type
_entity.pdbx_description
1 polymer ?
#
loop_
_entity_poly.entity_id
_entity_poly.type
_entity_poly.pdbx_seq_one_letter_code
_entity_poly.pdbx_strand_id
1 'polypeptide(L)'
;VDYAHKPEALATVLDTLRAATSGRLVLVFGCGGDRDRGKRPLMAEVVERLADGVLVTDDNPRTEDPSVIFDDIRAGFSNVDNVTFVAGRGQAIAQLIAGASADDVIVLAGKGHEDYQEINGERHAFSDLVEADHALTAWEVAHA
;
A
#
# COMPACT_ATOMS: atom_id res chain seq x y z
N VAL A 1 0.06 0.17 10.02
CA VAL A 1 0.45 -1.10 9.37
C VAL A 1 -0.62 -2.14 9.65
N ASP A 2 -1.14 -2.77 8.61
CA ASP A 2 -2.23 -3.73 8.73
C ASP A 2 -2.03 -4.92 7.78
N TYR A 3 -2.53 -6.09 8.16
CA TYR A 3 -2.42 -7.31 7.36
C TYR A 3 -3.50 -7.44 6.28
N ALA A 4 -4.43 -6.50 6.19
CA ALA A 4 -5.54 -6.55 5.22
C ALA A 4 -5.02 -6.75 3.79
N HIS A 5 -5.44 -7.85 3.16
CA HIS A 5 -4.99 -8.25 1.82
C HIS A 5 -6.14 -8.78 0.95
N LYS A 6 -7.36 -8.57 1.37
CA LYS A 6 -8.58 -8.92 0.63
C LYS A 6 -9.48 -7.69 0.53
N PRO A 7 -10.33 -7.59 -0.50
CA PRO A 7 -11.20 -6.42 -0.68
C PRO A 7 -12.04 -6.09 0.56
N GLU A 8 -12.65 -7.10 1.18
CA GLU A 8 -13.51 -6.90 2.35
C GLU A 8 -12.72 -6.39 3.56
N ALA A 9 -11.51 -6.91 3.76
CA ALA A 9 -10.65 -6.49 4.87
C ALA A 9 -10.17 -5.05 4.68
N LEU A 10 -9.83 -4.67 3.46
CA LEU A 10 -9.46 -3.28 3.15
C LEU A 10 -10.64 -2.34 3.39
N ALA A 11 -11.84 -2.72 2.97
CA ALA A 11 -13.04 -1.91 3.21
C ALA A 11 -13.26 -1.68 4.70
N THR A 12 -13.14 -2.72 5.52
CA THR A 12 -13.33 -2.63 6.97
C THR A 12 -12.31 -1.69 7.62
N VAL A 13 -11.04 -1.82 7.27
CA VAL A 13 -9.97 -0.96 7.81
C VAL A 13 -10.20 0.49 7.42
N LEU A 14 -10.49 0.76 6.15
CA LEU A 14 -10.70 2.12 5.67
C LEU A 14 -11.94 2.76 6.28
N ASP A 15 -13.04 2.05 6.40
CA ASP A 15 -14.26 2.56 7.04
C ASP A 15 -14.01 2.90 8.51
N THR A 16 -13.30 2.03 9.22
CA THR A 16 -12.96 2.25 10.63
C THR A 16 -12.09 3.49 10.81
N LEU A 17 -11.06 3.64 9.98
CA LEU A 17 -10.13 4.76 10.07
C LEU A 17 -10.73 6.08 9.57
N ARG A 18 -11.67 6.01 8.63
CA ARG A 18 -12.35 7.22 8.12
C ARG A 18 -12.98 8.03 9.26
N ALA A 19 -13.64 7.35 10.19
CA ALA A 19 -14.30 8.01 11.31
C ALA A 19 -13.32 8.73 12.26
N ALA A 20 -12.06 8.28 12.31
CA ALA A 20 -11.03 8.82 13.19
C ALA A 20 -10.04 9.76 12.49
N THR A 21 -10.22 9.99 11.18
CA THR A 21 -9.26 10.76 10.37
C THR A 21 -9.80 12.15 10.08
N SER A 22 -9.07 13.19 10.52
CA SER A 22 -9.40 14.59 10.25
C SER A 22 -8.73 15.12 8.97
N GLY A 23 -7.59 14.54 8.58
CA GLY A 23 -6.87 14.87 7.36
C GLY A 23 -7.21 13.91 6.21
N ARG A 24 -6.21 13.63 5.37
CA ARG A 24 -6.35 12.67 4.29
C ARG A 24 -6.15 11.24 4.79
N LEU A 25 -6.93 10.33 4.25
CA LEU A 25 -6.74 8.89 4.45
C LEU A 25 -6.11 8.30 3.19
N VAL A 26 -4.87 7.86 3.29
CA VAL A 26 -4.08 7.38 2.16
C VAL A 26 -3.70 5.92 2.37
N LEU A 27 -3.88 5.11 1.35
CA LEU A 27 -3.59 3.67 1.41
C LEU A 27 -2.42 3.32 0.51
N VAL A 28 -1.48 2.55 1.06
CA VAL A 28 -0.44 1.84 0.31
C VAL A 28 -0.80 0.37 0.26
N PHE A 29 -0.89 -0.20 -0.93
CA PHE A 29 -1.13 -1.63 -1.06
C PHE A 29 -0.48 -2.18 -2.32
N GLY A 30 -0.34 -3.50 -2.34
CA GLY A 30 0.03 -4.27 -3.50
C GLY A 30 -0.70 -5.60 -3.47
N CYS A 31 -0.48 -6.42 -4.49
CA CYS A 31 -1.04 -7.77 -4.54
C CYS A 31 0.08 -8.78 -4.73
N GLY A 32 -0.10 -9.96 -4.13
CA GLY A 32 0.85 -11.05 -4.29
C GLY A 32 0.84 -11.64 -5.68
N GLY A 33 2.01 -12.03 -6.17
CA GLY A 33 2.15 -12.83 -7.37
C GLY A 33 1.80 -14.28 -7.12
N ASP A 34 1.51 -15.03 -8.17
CA ASP A 34 1.16 -16.46 -8.12
C ASP A 34 -0.03 -16.73 -7.19
N ARG A 35 -0.98 -15.82 -7.15
CA ARG A 35 -2.21 -15.87 -6.34
C ARG A 35 -3.41 -15.45 -7.19
N ASP A 36 -4.58 -15.36 -6.57
CA ASP A 36 -5.83 -14.99 -7.25
C ASP A 36 -5.73 -13.61 -7.92
N ARG A 37 -5.65 -13.61 -9.25
CA ARG A 37 -5.60 -12.38 -10.07
C ARG A 37 -6.93 -11.64 -10.07
N GLY A 38 -8.04 -12.35 -9.88
CA GLY A 38 -9.39 -11.76 -9.93
C GLY A 38 -9.63 -10.75 -8.81
N LYS A 39 -8.96 -10.88 -7.68
CA LYS A 39 -9.12 -9.92 -6.57
C LYS A 39 -8.40 -8.59 -6.81
N ARG A 40 -7.43 -8.54 -7.73
CA ARG A 40 -6.61 -7.33 -7.97
C ARG A 40 -7.44 -6.12 -8.36
N PRO A 41 -8.30 -6.20 -9.40
CA PRO A 41 -9.16 -5.06 -9.72
C PRO A 41 -10.23 -4.80 -8.66
N LEU A 42 -10.69 -5.81 -7.93
CA LEU A 42 -11.66 -5.62 -6.85
C LEU A 42 -11.07 -4.81 -5.69
N MET A 43 -9.80 -5.03 -5.37
CA MET A 43 -9.11 -4.23 -4.36
C MET A 43 -8.99 -2.77 -4.81
N ALA A 44 -8.66 -2.53 -6.07
CA ALA A 44 -8.60 -1.19 -6.63
C ALA A 44 -9.94 -0.46 -6.52
N GLU A 45 -11.05 -1.13 -6.85
CA GLU A 45 -12.39 -0.56 -6.73
C GLU A 45 -12.71 -0.12 -5.30
N VAL A 46 -12.38 -0.96 -4.33
CA VAL A 46 -12.64 -0.66 -2.91
C VAL A 46 -11.83 0.55 -2.44
N VAL A 47 -10.53 0.57 -2.73
CA VAL A 47 -9.67 1.64 -2.22
C VAL A 47 -9.93 2.97 -2.92
N GLU A 48 -10.31 2.94 -4.20
CA GLU A 48 -10.70 4.13 -4.93
C GLU A 48 -11.91 4.82 -4.27
N ARG A 49 -12.87 4.03 -3.82
CA ARG A 49 -14.09 4.55 -3.20
C ARG A 49 -13.86 5.08 -1.78
N LEU A 50 -12.95 4.48 -1.01
CA LEU A 50 -12.86 4.69 0.43
C LEU A 50 -11.65 5.50 0.88
N ALA A 51 -10.61 5.63 0.08
CA ALA A 51 -9.40 6.38 0.41
C ALA A 51 -9.34 7.70 -0.37
N ASP A 52 -8.70 8.69 0.22
CA ASP A 52 -8.47 9.98 -0.45
C ASP A 52 -7.32 9.92 -1.44
N GLY A 53 -6.33 9.09 -1.15
CA GLY A 53 -5.20 8.84 -2.04
C GLY A 53 -4.77 7.39 -1.96
N VAL A 54 -4.20 6.89 -3.07
CA VAL A 54 -3.78 5.50 -3.19
C VAL A 54 -2.40 5.44 -3.80
N LEU A 55 -1.52 4.67 -3.18
CA LEU A 55 -0.24 4.31 -3.75
C LEU A 55 -0.18 2.79 -3.92
N VAL A 56 -0.01 2.34 -5.16
CA VAL A 56 0.14 0.93 -5.49
C VAL A 56 1.62 0.61 -5.58
N THR A 57 2.04 -0.45 -4.90
CA THR A 57 3.43 -0.88 -4.89
C THR A 57 3.51 -2.41 -4.84
N ASP A 58 4.72 -2.93 -4.69
CA ASP A 58 4.95 -4.36 -4.61
C ASP A 58 4.55 -4.90 -3.23
N ASP A 59 3.97 -6.08 -3.23
CA ASP A 59 3.84 -6.94 -2.05
C ASP A 59 4.89 -8.06 -2.18
N ASN A 60 4.46 -9.28 -2.45
CA ASN A 60 5.33 -10.41 -2.77
C ASN A 60 5.13 -10.79 -4.25
N PRO A 61 5.92 -10.25 -5.19
CA PRO A 61 5.74 -10.58 -6.61
C PRO A 61 5.95 -12.06 -6.93
N ARG A 62 6.71 -12.75 -6.12
CA ARG A 62 7.09 -14.15 -6.32
C ARG A 62 7.71 -14.34 -7.71
N THR A 63 7.20 -15.26 -8.52
CA THR A 63 7.74 -15.52 -9.86
C THR A 63 7.05 -14.71 -10.94
N GLU A 64 6.01 -13.95 -10.60
CA GLU A 64 5.24 -13.15 -11.54
C GLU A 64 5.93 -11.82 -11.82
N ASP A 65 5.80 -11.32 -13.05
CA ASP A 65 6.30 -9.99 -13.41
C ASP A 65 5.50 -8.91 -12.65
N PRO A 66 6.16 -8.06 -11.85
CA PRO A 66 5.46 -7.00 -11.12
C PRO A 66 4.63 -6.07 -12.00
N SER A 67 5.02 -5.85 -13.25
CA SER A 67 4.26 -4.99 -14.17
C SER A 67 2.89 -5.58 -14.50
N VAL A 68 2.78 -6.90 -14.58
CA VAL A 68 1.50 -7.59 -14.82
C VAL A 68 0.58 -7.41 -13.61
N ILE A 69 1.13 -7.49 -12.41
CA ILE A 69 0.36 -7.25 -11.18
C ILE A 69 -0.18 -5.82 -11.17
N PHE A 70 0.64 -4.84 -11.50
CA PHE A 70 0.23 -3.43 -11.58
C PHE A 70 -0.86 -3.22 -12.64
N ASP A 71 -0.75 -3.86 -13.80
CA ASP A 71 -1.77 -3.75 -14.86
C ASP A 71 -3.12 -4.30 -14.41
N ASP A 72 -3.12 -5.43 -13.70
CA ASP A 72 -4.35 -6.02 -13.18
C ASP A 72 -5.01 -5.12 -12.12
N ILE A 73 -4.21 -4.50 -11.26
CA ILE A 73 -4.72 -3.55 -10.26
C ILE A 73 -5.26 -2.30 -10.95
N ARG A 74 -4.52 -1.76 -11.91
CA ARG A 74 -4.91 -0.56 -12.66
C ARG A 74 -6.27 -0.73 -13.33
N ALA A 75 -6.57 -1.92 -13.83
CA ALA A 75 -7.83 -2.21 -14.50
C ALA A 75 -9.06 -2.00 -13.60
N GLY A 76 -8.90 -2.03 -12.28
CA GLY A 76 -9.99 -1.80 -11.34
C GLY A 76 -10.28 -0.34 -11.01
N PHE A 77 -9.38 0.58 -11.37
CA PHE A 77 -9.61 2.01 -11.15
C PHE A 77 -10.43 2.61 -12.29
N SER A 78 -11.42 3.41 -11.97
CA SER A 78 -12.15 4.20 -12.96
C SER A 78 -11.41 5.49 -13.30
N ASN A 79 -10.62 6.03 -12.37
CA ASN A 79 -9.81 7.23 -12.56
C ASN A 79 -8.49 7.06 -11.79
N VAL A 80 -7.36 7.15 -12.50
CA VAL A 80 -6.03 6.99 -11.93
C VAL A 80 -5.37 8.31 -11.51
N ASP A 81 -6.07 9.44 -11.58
CA ASP A 81 -5.49 10.75 -11.27
C ASP A 81 -5.00 10.86 -9.82
N ASN A 82 -5.66 10.18 -8.88
CA ASN A 82 -5.26 10.16 -7.48
C ASN A 82 -4.50 8.89 -7.09
N VAL A 83 -4.02 8.15 -8.08
CA VAL A 83 -3.32 6.88 -7.86
C VAL A 83 -1.89 7.00 -8.34
N THR A 84 -0.95 6.62 -7.49
CA THR A 84 0.48 6.57 -7.84
C THR A 84 0.93 5.11 -7.86
N PHE A 85 1.71 4.73 -8.86
CA PHE A 85 2.29 3.40 -8.97
C PHE A 85 3.81 3.52 -8.80
N VAL A 86 4.35 2.90 -7.77
CA VAL A 86 5.78 2.95 -7.45
C VAL A 86 6.31 1.54 -7.22
N ALA A 87 7.21 1.09 -8.09
CA ALA A 87 7.94 -0.15 -7.85
C ALA A 87 8.91 0.03 -6.67
N GLY A 88 9.10 -1.03 -5.88
CA GLY A 88 9.94 -0.95 -4.68
C GLY A 88 9.17 -0.43 -3.48
N ARG A 89 8.71 -1.34 -2.64
CA ARG A 89 7.83 -1.00 -1.52
C ARG A 89 8.47 -0.06 -0.50
N GLY A 90 9.74 -0.26 -0.17
CA GLY A 90 10.45 0.63 0.77
C GLY A 90 10.52 2.07 0.25
N GLN A 91 10.82 2.24 -1.02
CA GLN A 91 10.87 3.55 -1.66
C GLN A 91 9.48 4.20 -1.69
N ALA A 92 8.46 3.41 -1.97
CA ALA A 92 7.07 3.89 -1.99
C ALA A 92 6.65 4.43 -0.63
N ILE A 93 6.94 3.69 0.44
CA ILE A 93 6.64 4.10 1.82
C ILE A 93 7.38 5.38 2.17
N ALA A 94 8.67 5.45 1.89
CA ALA A 94 9.49 6.62 2.18
C ALA A 94 8.98 7.87 1.45
N GLN A 95 8.67 7.74 0.17
CA GLN A 95 8.16 8.83 -0.67
C GLN A 95 6.83 9.37 -0.13
N LEU A 96 5.91 8.47 0.20
CA LEU A 96 4.59 8.88 0.64
C LEU A 96 4.63 9.57 2.01
N ILE A 97 5.37 9.02 2.96
CA ILE A 97 5.48 9.60 4.29
C ILE A 97 6.19 10.94 4.25
N ALA A 98 7.22 11.09 3.41
CA ALA A 98 7.92 12.37 3.27
C ALA A 98 7.01 13.51 2.83
N GLY A 99 5.99 13.23 2.01
CA GLY A 99 5.04 14.22 1.52
C GLY A 99 3.78 14.37 2.37
N ALA A 100 3.69 13.68 3.50
CA ALA A 100 2.48 13.67 4.33
C ALA A 100 2.37 14.91 5.23
N SER A 101 1.13 15.28 5.56
CA SER A 101 0.80 16.29 6.56
C SER A 101 0.54 15.62 7.91
N ALA A 102 0.63 16.40 9.00
CA ALA A 102 0.51 15.87 10.36
C ALA A 102 -0.84 15.20 10.65
N ASP A 103 -1.90 15.64 9.99
CA ASP A 103 -3.26 15.10 10.19
C ASP A 103 -3.59 13.93 9.27
N ASP A 104 -2.69 13.57 8.36
CA ASP A 104 -2.90 12.46 7.44
C ASP A 104 -2.78 11.13 8.18
N VAL A 105 -3.58 10.16 7.76
CA VAL A 105 -3.44 8.76 8.17
C VAL A 105 -3.01 7.96 6.96
N ILE A 106 -1.90 7.25 7.08
CA ILE A 106 -1.36 6.40 6.04
C ILE A 106 -1.48 4.95 6.49
N VAL A 107 -2.17 4.15 5.68
CA VAL A 107 -2.33 2.72 5.94
C VAL A 107 -1.39 1.96 5.03
N LEU A 108 -0.50 1.18 5.62
CA LEU A 108 0.36 0.23 4.90
C LEU A 108 -0.31 -1.13 5.01
N ALA A 109 -0.94 -1.56 3.92
CA ALA A 109 -1.78 -2.74 3.92
C ALA A 109 -1.14 -3.94 3.21
N GLY A 110 -1.48 -5.12 3.68
CA GLY A 110 -1.17 -6.39 3.05
C GLY A 110 -0.13 -7.23 3.78
N LYS A 111 0.94 -6.64 4.28
CA LYS A 111 2.03 -7.39 4.90
C LYS A 111 1.89 -7.55 6.42
N GLY A 112 1.28 -6.58 7.09
CA GLY A 112 1.21 -6.62 8.56
C GLY A 112 2.59 -6.74 9.17
N HIS A 113 2.81 -7.78 9.95
CA HIS A 113 4.08 -8.05 10.61
C HIS A 113 5.02 -8.98 9.83
N GLU A 114 4.72 -9.29 8.56
CA GLU A 114 5.67 -10.04 7.72
C GLU A 114 7.01 -9.30 7.66
N ASP A 115 8.11 -10.06 7.75
CA ASP A 115 9.46 -9.51 7.80
C ASP A 115 10.28 -9.81 6.55
N TYR A 116 9.61 -10.11 5.43
CA TYR A 116 10.25 -10.44 4.17
C TYR A 116 9.41 -10.00 2.96
N GLN A 117 10.07 -9.90 1.80
CA GLN A 117 9.44 -9.91 0.48
C GLN A 117 9.93 -11.13 -0.29
N GLU A 118 9.02 -11.81 -0.95
CA GLU A 118 9.32 -12.98 -1.78
C GLU A 118 9.38 -12.57 -3.25
N ILE A 119 10.57 -12.67 -3.84
CA ILE A 119 10.86 -12.25 -5.22
C ILE A 119 11.68 -13.34 -5.90
N ASN A 120 11.17 -13.89 -7.00
CA ASN A 120 11.83 -14.94 -7.79
C ASN A 120 12.30 -16.14 -6.94
N GLY A 121 11.45 -16.60 -6.03
CA GLY A 121 11.74 -17.75 -5.17
C GLY A 121 12.66 -17.45 -4.00
N GLU A 122 13.07 -16.21 -3.81
CA GLU A 122 13.94 -15.79 -2.71
C GLU A 122 13.19 -14.88 -1.75
N ARG A 123 13.47 -15.02 -0.45
CA ARG A 123 12.96 -14.11 0.57
C ARG A 123 14.03 -13.08 0.90
N HIS A 124 13.65 -11.82 0.74
CA HIS A 124 14.50 -10.68 1.09
C HIS A 124 13.99 -10.05 2.37
N ALA A 125 14.87 -9.70 3.30
CA ALA A 125 14.49 -9.04 4.53
C ALA A 125 13.76 -7.72 4.22
N PHE A 126 12.56 -7.57 4.76
CA PHE A 126 11.75 -6.37 4.58
C PHE A 126 10.68 -6.30 5.67
N SER A 127 10.42 -5.12 6.20
CA SER A 127 9.37 -4.91 7.20
C SER A 127 8.73 -3.55 7.00
N ASP A 128 7.41 -3.53 6.83
CA ASP A 128 6.64 -2.28 6.77
C ASP A 128 6.84 -1.45 8.04
N LEU A 129 6.91 -2.08 9.19
CA LEU A 129 7.12 -1.39 10.47
C LEU A 129 8.48 -0.69 10.51
N VAL A 130 9.53 -1.36 10.06
CA VAL A 130 10.88 -0.79 10.04
C VAL A 130 10.97 0.35 9.03
N GLU A 131 10.42 0.16 7.83
CA GLU A 131 10.43 1.19 6.79
C GLU A 131 9.63 2.42 7.21
N ALA A 132 8.46 2.21 7.82
CA ALA A 132 7.64 3.30 8.34
C ALA A 132 8.35 4.07 9.45
N ASP A 133 9.01 3.37 10.38
CA ASP A 133 9.75 4.00 11.47
C ASP A 133 10.89 4.88 10.95
N HIS A 134 11.67 4.38 9.99
CA HIS A 134 12.72 5.17 9.35
C HIS A 134 12.16 6.41 8.66
N ALA A 135 11.07 6.25 7.90
CA ALA A 135 10.45 7.35 7.17
C ALA A 135 9.84 8.39 8.11
N LEU A 136 9.22 7.97 9.21
CA LEU A 136 8.66 8.86 10.22
C LEU A 136 9.74 9.65 10.95
N THR A 137 10.87 9.02 11.26
CA THR A 137 12.00 9.70 11.89
C THR A 137 12.53 10.81 10.98
N ALA A 138 12.66 10.54 9.68
CA ALA A 138 13.08 11.55 8.70
C ALA A 138 12.04 12.67 8.57
N TRP A 139 10.76 12.34 8.61
CA TRP A 139 9.67 13.31 8.56
C TRP A 139 9.69 14.24 9.77
N GLU A 140 9.88 13.70 10.96
CA GLU A 140 9.97 14.48 12.21
C GLU A 140 11.11 15.47 12.16
N VAL A 141 12.27 15.08 11.66
CA VAL A 141 13.42 15.96 11.50
C VAL A 141 13.10 17.11 10.52
N ALA A 142 12.44 16.81 9.42
CA ALA A 142 12.09 17.80 8.39
C ALA A 142 11.01 18.79 8.86
N HIS A 143 10.20 18.41 9.86
CA HIS A 143 9.08 19.21 10.38
C HIS A 143 9.32 19.69 11.81
N ALA A 144 10.56 19.62 12.30
CA ALA A 144 10.92 20.08 13.63
C ALA A 144 10.88 21.61 13.77
#